data_a612e2d75831c28047042b2c0bca2613
#
_entry.id   a612e2d75831c28047042b2c0bca2613
#
_cell.length_a   1.000
_cell.length_b   1.000
_cell.length_c   1.000
_cell.angle_alpha   90.00
_cell.angle_beta   90.00
_cell.angle_gamma   90.00
#
_symmetry.space_group_name_H-M   'P 1'
#
loop_
_entity.id
_entity.type
_entity.pdbx_description
1 polymer ?
#
loop_
_entity_poly.entity_id
_entity_poly.type
_entity_poly.pdbx_seq_one_letter_code
_entity_poly.pdbx_strand_id
1 'polypeptide(L)'
;MLALAAAPLLVCSAATADDALPDANRILDRLEALELRQKALERELAERDARIRELERRARGREATAGRQLEELPVSPNEEPGTTGATRSAYALNAGPRTPPAVDSGSEPSSYGVFQPGGQGFKLVDTPQGDLNFSAWAYVRYLNQQDLDDSYVDAFGRERTIDQRNDFQLNKINLYFKGWLFDPAFRYNFYTWTSNANQGDPASVVIAGNLSYQFSPELDVGMGIGGLPGTRSLRGTFPFWNKVDNRTIADEFFRPSYTSGLWAAGTFENNLNYRVMIGNNLSQVGINADQLDDELNTISGALWWTPQGEYGPAGGYGDFEHHEEPVTTFGVHFTHSREDRQTQPGTEAIENAQLRLSDGTLLFQPGAFATDGQVNRATYRMMAVDGGYKHRGWSLEGEYYWRAMDNFSTVGDVPVNDLFDHGFQLQLGSMLLPRKLQAYAAGSKIFGEYGNPWDLAVGLNWYPNERRLFRVNTEMLYLNDSPVGYASVPFALGGNGMVLHTNVELMF
;
A
#
# COMPACT_ATOMS: atom_id res chain seq x y z
N MET A 1 34.68 42.27 -45.27
CA MET A 1 35.87 42.69 -44.49
C MET A 1 35.84 41.80 -43.25
N LEU A 2 36.52 40.65 -43.27
CA LEU A 2 37.94 40.38 -42.95
C LEU A 2 38.34 40.97 -41.61
N ALA A 3 38.56 40.16 -40.62
CA ALA A 3 39.83 39.62 -40.10
C ALA A 3 39.56 38.82 -38.83
N LEU A 4 39.87 37.56 -38.72
CA LEU A 4 41.12 36.91 -38.23
C LEU A 4 41.38 37.12 -36.73
N ALA A 5 41.14 36.02 -35.98
CA ALA A 5 42.10 35.08 -35.38
C ALA A 5 42.84 35.54 -34.15
N ALA A 6 42.69 34.77 -33.07
CA ALA A 6 43.80 34.34 -32.22
C ALA A 6 43.35 33.24 -31.27
N ALA A 7 43.92 32.06 -31.45
CA ALA A 7 43.89 30.96 -30.49
C ALA A 7 44.92 31.15 -29.39
N PRO A 8 44.71 30.73 -28.14
CA PRO A 8 45.76 30.41 -27.22
C PRO A 8 46.04 28.89 -27.17
N LEU A 9 47.31 28.65 -27.20
CA LEU A 9 48.01 27.37 -27.06
C LEU A 9 47.56 26.56 -25.85
N LEU A 10 47.19 25.32 -26.12
CA LEU A 10 47.13 24.24 -25.14
C LEU A 10 48.56 23.92 -24.69
N VAL A 11 48.80 24.10 -23.41
CA VAL A 11 49.91 23.44 -22.71
C VAL A 11 49.40 22.05 -22.31
N CYS A 12 49.80 21.01 -23.03
CA CYS A 12 49.69 19.64 -22.61
C CYS A 12 50.58 19.40 -21.40
N SER A 13 49.99 19.29 -20.22
CA SER A 13 50.62 18.61 -19.07
C SER A 13 50.44 17.12 -19.29
N ALA A 14 51.56 16.41 -19.47
CA ALA A 14 51.58 14.97 -19.51
C ALA A 14 51.22 14.42 -18.10
N ALA A 15 49.99 14.00 -17.92
CA ALA A 15 49.58 13.09 -16.86
C ALA A 15 49.94 11.69 -17.34
N THR A 16 50.78 11.01 -16.57
CA THR A 16 51.20 9.62 -16.78
C THR A 16 49.97 8.71 -16.73
N ALA A 17 49.63 8.17 -17.89
CA ALA A 17 48.65 7.11 -18.01
C ALA A 17 49.23 5.81 -17.42
N ASP A 18 48.71 5.46 -16.27
CA ASP A 18 48.82 4.08 -15.72
C ASP A 18 47.41 3.65 -15.24
N ASP A 19 46.43 3.82 -16.10
CA ASP A 19 45.14 3.13 -16.02
C ASP A 19 45.29 1.84 -16.82
N ALA A 20 45.57 0.75 -16.13
CA ALA A 20 45.68 -0.59 -16.71
C ALA A 20 44.32 -0.91 -17.38
N LEU A 21 44.36 -1.07 -18.71
CA LEU A 21 43.28 -1.67 -19.50
C LEU A 21 42.86 -2.99 -18.83
N PRO A 22 41.58 -3.25 -18.62
CA PRO A 22 41.16 -4.53 -18.05
C PRO A 22 41.72 -5.68 -18.88
N ASP A 23 42.38 -6.59 -18.23
CA ASP A 23 43.08 -7.74 -18.79
C ASP A 23 42.16 -8.46 -19.82
N ALA A 24 42.54 -8.46 -21.09
CA ALA A 24 41.74 -9.04 -22.18
C ALA A 24 41.34 -10.50 -21.89
N ASN A 25 42.18 -11.24 -21.16
CA ASN A 25 41.87 -12.59 -20.71
C ASN A 25 40.68 -12.62 -19.74
N ARG A 26 40.57 -11.67 -18.82
CA ARG A 26 39.43 -11.57 -17.90
C ARG A 26 38.13 -11.25 -18.63
N ILE A 27 38.18 -10.52 -19.73
CA ILE A 27 36.99 -10.21 -20.55
C ILE A 27 36.57 -11.47 -21.32
N LEU A 28 37.55 -12.23 -21.88
CA LEU A 28 37.28 -13.50 -22.56
C LEU A 28 36.69 -14.54 -21.62
N ASP A 29 37.25 -14.73 -20.43
CA ASP A 29 36.70 -15.64 -19.41
C ASP A 29 35.26 -15.28 -19.02
N ARG A 30 34.96 -14.00 -18.94
CA ARG A 30 33.61 -13.49 -18.65
C ARG A 30 32.62 -13.72 -19.79
N LEU A 31 33.06 -13.57 -21.03
CA LEU A 31 32.26 -13.87 -22.21
C LEU A 31 31.96 -15.37 -22.32
N GLU A 32 32.95 -16.25 -22.10
CA GLU A 32 32.71 -17.69 -22.07
C GLU A 32 31.72 -18.10 -20.95
N ALA A 33 31.84 -17.50 -19.75
CA ALA A 33 30.91 -17.75 -18.65
C ALA A 33 29.50 -17.30 -18.97
N LEU A 34 29.32 -16.15 -19.66
CA LEU A 34 28.03 -15.67 -20.12
C LEU A 34 27.41 -16.55 -21.21
N GLU A 35 28.21 -17.02 -22.17
CA GLU A 35 27.74 -17.96 -23.19
C GLU A 35 27.28 -19.29 -22.61
N LEU A 36 28.02 -19.82 -21.63
CA LEU A 36 27.65 -21.06 -20.92
C LEU A 36 26.32 -20.86 -20.17
N ARG A 37 26.16 -19.72 -19.52
CA ARG A 37 24.92 -19.37 -18.81
C ARG A 37 23.75 -19.18 -19.74
N GLN A 38 23.95 -18.55 -20.90
CA GLN A 38 22.93 -18.41 -21.94
C GLN A 38 22.47 -19.78 -22.45
N LYS A 39 23.39 -20.68 -22.78
CA LYS A 39 23.07 -22.05 -23.22
C LYS A 39 22.34 -22.85 -22.15
N ALA A 40 22.64 -22.64 -20.87
CA ALA A 40 21.93 -23.29 -19.78
C ALA A 40 20.48 -22.78 -19.66
N LEU A 41 20.24 -21.46 -19.77
CA LEU A 41 18.92 -20.84 -19.78
C LEU A 41 18.07 -21.27 -20.99
N GLU A 42 18.66 -21.37 -22.17
CA GLU A 42 17.98 -21.87 -23.36
C GLU A 42 17.50 -23.31 -23.21
N ARG A 43 18.29 -24.17 -22.57
CA ARG A 43 17.87 -25.55 -22.25
C ARG A 43 16.74 -25.59 -21.24
N GLU A 44 16.81 -24.79 -20.19
CA GLU A 44 15.74 -24.70 -19.18
C GLU A 44 14.43 -24.17 -19.79
N LEU A 45 14.49 -23.18 -20.68
CA LEU A 45 13.35 -22.68 -21.45
C LEU A 45 12.73 -23.79 -22.31
N ALA A 46 13.54 -24.54 -23.04
CA ALA A 46 13.06 -25.63 -23.89
C ALA A 46 12.38 -26.74 -23.07
N GLU A 47 12.87 -27.06 -21.87
CA GLU A 47 12.26 -28.03 -20.96
C GLU A 47 10.92 -27.51 -20.40
N ARG A 48 10.85 -26.23 -20.03
CA ARG A 48 9.60 -25.59 -19.58
C ARG A 48 8.53 -25.58 -20.69
N ASP A 49 8.90 -25.22 -21.90
CA ASP A 49 8.00 -25.23 -23.06
C ASP A 49 7.49 -26.66 -23.37
N ALA A 50 8.34 -27.67 -23.24
CA ALA A 50 7.90 -29.05 -23.42
C ALA A 50 6.89 -29.47 -22.35
N ARG A 51 7.07 -29.01 -21.10
CA ARG A 51 6.19 -29.30 -20.00
C ARG A 51 4.85 -28.55 -20.12
N ILE A 52 4.85 -27.32 -20.61
CA ILE A 52 3.64 -26.54 -20.92
C ILE A 52 2.83 -27.27 -22.00
N ARG A 53 3.44 -27.66 -23.11
CA ARG A 53 2.76 -28.42 -24.17
C ARG A 53 2.17 -29.75 -23.71
N GLU A 54 2.80 -30.41 -22.76
CA GLU A 54 2.27 -31.64 -22.16
C GLU A 54 1.06 -31.36 -21.26
N LEU A 55 1.11 -30.29 -20.44
CA LEU A 55 0.00 -29.87 -19.59
C LEU A 55 -1.21 -29.43 -20.41
N GLU A 56 -1.00 -28.70 -21.51
CA GLU A 56 -2.06 -28.28 -22.44
C GLU A 56 -2.73 -29.50 -23.12
N ARG A 57 -1.96 -30.52 -23.50
CA ARG A 57 -2.53 -31.77 -24.03
C ARG A 57 -3.40 -32.47 -23.02
N ARG A 58 -2.96 -32.53 -21.75
CA ARG A 58 -3.75 -33.13 -20.65
C ARG A 58 -5.02 -32.33 -20.32
N ALA A 59 -4.95 -30.99 -20.38
CA ALA A 59 -6.10 -30.12 -20.18
C ALA A 59 -7.15 -30.32 -21.27
N ARG A 60 -6.79 -30.32 -22.55
CA ARG A 60 -7.69 -30.60 -23.67
C ARG A 60 -8.31 -32.00 -23.61
N GLY A 61 -7.55 -32.98 -23.13
CA GLY A 61 -8.07 -34.34 -22.89
C GLY A 61 -9.15 -34.40 -21.81
N ARG A 62 -9.04 -33.57 -20.76
CA ARG A 62 -10.04 -33.44 -19.69
C ARG A 62 -11.29 -32.69 -20.12
N GLU A 63 -11.14 -31.62 -20.90
CA GLU A 63 -12.28 -30.87 -21.48
C GLU A 63 -13.11 -31.72 -22.43
N ALA A 64 -12.47 -32.58 -23.25
CA ALA A 64 -13.15 -33.49 -24.14
C ALA A 64 -13.93 -34.60 -23.37
N THR A 65 -13.50 -34.93 -22.16
CA THR A 65 -14.20 -35.90 -21.30
C THR A 65 -15.34 -35.25 -20.50
N ALA A 66 -15.15 -34.00 -20.04
CA ALA A 66 -16.16 -33.22 -19.32
C ALA A 66 -17.32 -32.80 -20.25
N GLY A 67 -17.02 -32.45 -21.50
CA GLY A 67 -18.06 -32.11 -22.51
C GLY A 67 -19.02 -33.22 -22.84
N ARG A 68 -18.63 -34.50 -22.66
CA ARG A 68 -19.52 -35.66 -22.84
C ARG A 68 -20.44 -35.93 -21.65
N GLN A 69 -20.15 -35.42 -20.47
CA GLN A 69 -20.98 -35.60 -19.25
C GLN A 69 -22.04 -34.53 -19.06
N LEU A 70 -21.97 -33.41 -19.80
CA LEU A 70 -22.90 -32.26 -19.67
C LEU A 70 -24.13 -32.34 -20.61
N GLU A 71 -24.22 -33.35 -21.46
CA GLU A 71 -25.32 -33.51 -22.45
C GLU A 71 -26.54 -34.24 -21.92
N GLU A 72 -26.59 -34.67 -20.66
CA GLU A 72 -27.66 -35.45 -20.08
C GLU A 72 -28.36 -34.84 -18.84
N LEU A 73 -28.59 -33.53 -18.76
CA LEU A 73 -29.41 -32.96 -17.68
C LEU A 73 -30.58 -32.11 -18.21
N PRO A 74 -31.81 -32.33 -17.71
CA PRO A 74 -33.03 -31.67 -18.20
C PRO A 74 -33.18 -30.25 -17.65
N VAL A 75 -33.61 -29.35 -18.52
CA VAL A 75 -33.91 -27.95 -18.23
C VAL A 75 -35.33 -27.78 -17.74
N SER A 76 -35.58 -27.07 -16.67
CA SER A 76 -36.90 -26.59 -16.24
C SER A 76 -36.92 -25.11 -15.95
N PRO A 77 -38.00 -24.38 -16.25
CA PRO A 77 -37.97 -22.92 -16.42
C PRO A 77 -38.53 -22.09 -15.25
N ASN A 78 -37.96 -20.89 -15.13
CA ASN A 78 -38.47 -19.62 -14.60
C ASN A 78 -39.34 -19.51 -13.34
N GLU A 79 -38.80 -18.77 -12.34
CA GLU A 79 -39.59 -17.85 -11.50
C GLU A 79 -38.81 -16.60 -11.13
N GLU A 80 -39.50 -15.45 -11.10
CA GLU A 80 -38.96 -14.09 -10.89
C GLU A 80 -38.60 -13.80 -9.42
N PRO A 81 -37.69 -12.85 -9.14
CA PRO A 81 -37.23 -12.59 -7.77
C PRO A 81 -38.01 -11.45 -7.09
N GLY A 82 -38.50 -11.76 -5.90
CA GLY A 82 -39.07 -10.79 -4.97
C GLY A 82 -37.99 -10.00 -4.22
N THR A 83 -38.15 -8.68 -4.26
CA THR A 83 -37.36 -7.66 -3.54
C THR A 83 -37.65 -7.65 -2.04
N THR A 84 -36.67 -7.82 -1.19
CA THR A 84 -36.62 -7.12 0.12
C THR A 84 -35.17 -6.94 0.58
N GLY A 85 -34.88 -5.68 0.90
CA GLY A 85 -33.54 -5.19 1.20
C GLY A 85 -33.08 -5.44 2.62
N ALA A 86 -31.77 -5.45 2.74
CA ALA A 86 -31.02 -4.93 3.88
C ALA A 86 -29.56 -4.82 3.44
N THR A 87 -29.20 -3.64 3.00
CA THR A 87 -27.83 -3.28 2.62
C THR A 87 -27.00 -3.11 3.89
N ARG A 88 -26.15 -4.07 4.23
CA ARG A 88 -25.05 -3.84 5.15
C ARG A 88 -23.74 -3.95 4.39
N SER A 89 -23.07 -2.83 4.31
CA SER A 89 -21.80 -2.62 3.65
C SER A 89 -20.70 -3.47 4.29
N ALA A 90 -20.03 -4.28 3.50
CA ALA A 90 -18.93 -5.12 3.94
C ALA A 90 -17.66 -4.80 3.13
N TYR A 91 -17.07 -3.65 3.43
CA TYR A 91 -15.74 -3.31 2.96
C TYR A 91 -14.80 -3.15 4.14
N ALA A 92 -14.06 -4.17 4.43
CA ALA A 92 -12.88 -4.01 5.22
C ALA A 92 -11.89 -5.09 4.83
N LEU A 93 -10.84 -4.68 4.21
CA LEU A 93 -9.62 -5.48 4.07
C LEU A 93 -9.05 -5.83 5.44
N ASN A 94 -9.48 -5.10 6.48
CA ASN A 94 -9.18 -5.31 7.89
C ASN A 94 -10.34 -4.74 8.74
N ALA A 95 -11.59 -5.11 8.45
CA ALA A 95 -12.69 -4.65 9.26
C ALA A 95 -12.66 -5.31 10.63
N GLY A 96 -12.89 -4.48 11.64
CA GLY A 96 -13.23 -4.94 12.98
C GLY A 96 -14.44 -5.90 12.99
N PRO A 97 -14.79 -6.43 14.14
CA PRO A 97 -15.77 -7.51 14.28
C PRO A 97 -17.09 -7.14 13.63
N ARG A 98 -17.55 -8.04 12.76
CA ARG A 98 -18.89 -7.97 12.19
C ARG A 98 -19.72 -9.04 12.83
N THR A 99 -20.94 -8.69 13.19
CA THR A 99 -21.95 -9.68 13.57
C THR A 99 -22.03 -10.72 12.45
N PRO A 100 -21.91 -12.02 12.74
CA PRO A 100 -22.16 -13.04 11.72
C PRO A 100 -23.54 -12.77 11.13
N PRO A 101 -23.74 -12.87 9.81
CA PRO A 101 -25.07 -12.90 9.27
C PRO A 101 -25.79 -14.04 9.96
N ALA A 102 -26.99 -13.77 10.48
CA ALA A 102 -27.84 -14.82 11.02
C ALA A 102 -27.94 -15.89 9.93
N VAL A 103 -27.52 -17.11 10.26
CA VAL A 103 -27.65 -18.24 9.34
C VAL A 103 -29.15 -18.49 9.20
N ASP A 104 -29.73 -17.98 8.12
CA ASP A 104 -31.05 -18.40 7.71
C ASP A 104 -30.90 -19.84 7.17
N SER A 105 -31.24 -20.80 8.00
CA SER A 105 -31.07 -22.22 7.74
C SER A 105 -32.02 -22.77 6.65
N GLY A 106 -32.54 -21.89 5.78
CA GLY A 106 -33.51 -22.23 4.74
C GLY A 106 -33.27 -21.60 3.37
N SER A 107 -32.19 -20.83 3.16
CA SER A 107 -31.92 -20.26 1.83
C SER A 107 -31.23 -21.29 0.94
N GLU A 108 -31.82 -21.58 -0.22
CA GLU A 108 -31.15 -22.32 -1.28
C GLU A 108 -29.84 -21.63 -1.67
N PRO A 109 -28.80 -22.41 -2.05
CA PRO A 109 -27.51 -21.82 -2.48
C PRO A 109 -27.75 -20.82 -3.59
N SER A 110 -27.25 -19.59 -3.43
CA SER A 110 -27.34 -18.58 -4.46
C SER A 110 -26.57 -19.00 -5.71
N SER A 111 -27.10 -18.68 -6.90
CA SER A 111 -26.46 -19.00 -8.17
C SER A 111 -25.09 -18.36 -8.31
N TYR A 112 -24.18 -19.00 -9.06
CA TYR A 112 -22.87 -18.47 -9.39
C TYR A 112 -22.96 -17.08 -10.06
N GLY A 113 -21.96 -16.22 -9.80
CA GLY A 113 -21.81 -14.95 -10.48
C GLY A 113 -22.74 -13.85 -9.99
N VAL A 114 -23.40 -14.00 -8.86
CA VAL A 114 -24.20 -12.94 -8.27
C VAL A 114 -23.32 -11.77 -7.82
N PHE A 115 -23.52 -10.60 -8.42
CA PHE A 115 -22.86 -9.37 -8.01
C PHE A 115 -23.48 -8.84 -6.71
N GLN A 116 -22.63 -8.70 -5.68
CA GLN A 116 -23.04 -8.17 -4.40
C GLN A 116 -22.88 -6.65 -4.35
N PRO A 117 -23.95 -5.90 -4.00
CA PRO A 117 -23.85 -4.44 -3.87
C PRO A 117 -22.82 -4.03 -2.83
N GLY A 118 -22.31 -2.83 -3.00
CA GLY A 118 -21.38 -2.25 -2.06
C GLY A 118 -19.92 -2.67 -2.29
N GLY A 119 -19.53 -3.24 -3.49
CA GLY A 119 -18.17 -3.62 -3.86
C GLY A 119 -17.65 -4.87 -3.13
N GLN A 120 -18.54 -5.73 -2.65
CA GLN A 120 -18.15 -7.05 -2.15
C GLN A 120 -17.72 -7.99 -3.29
N GLY A 121 -17.90 -7.53 -4.54
CA GLY A 121 -17.56 -8.28 -5.73
C GLY A 121 -18.61 -9.30 -6.11
N PHE A 122 -18.15 -10.39 -6.71
CA PHE A 122 -18.99 -11.49 -7.12
C PHE A 122 -18.94 -12.62 -6.10
N LYS A 123 -20.09 -13.13 -5.68
CA LYS A 123 -20.18 -14.36 -4.93
C LYS A 123 -20.01 -15.53 -5.92
N LEU A 124 -18.89 -16.23 -5.82
CA LEU A 124 -18.53 -17.33 -6.74
C LEU A 124 -19.01 -18.70 -6.24
N VAL A 125 -19.00 -18.89 -4.93
CA VAL A 125 -19.42 -20.14 -4.27
C VAL A 125 -20.25 -19.78 -3.04
N ASP A 126 -21.32 -20.53 -2.81
CA ASP A 126 -22.14 -20.46 -1.62
C ASP A 126 -22.67 -21.86 -1.29
N THR A 127 -22.14 -22.47 -0.25
CA THR A 127 -22.47 -23.83 0.18
C THR A 127 -22.61 -23.90 1.70
N PRO A 128 -23.23 -24.92 2.25
CA PRO A 128 -23.28 -25.11 3.70
C PRO A 128 -21.90 -25.28 4.37
N GLN A 129 -20.83 -25.55 3.60
CA GLN A 129 -19.47 -25.74 4.10
C GLN A 129 -18.59 -24.52 3.96
N GLY A 130 -19.04 -23.49 3.21
CA GLY A 130 -18.26 -22.28 3.01
C GLY A 130 -18.70 -21.46 1.82
N ASP A 131 -18.24 -20.22 1.76
CA ASP A 131 -18.45 -19.34 0.63
C ASP A 131 -17.13 -18.82 0.07
N LEU A 132 -17.18 -18.33 -1.17
CA LEU A 132 -16.08 -17.65 -1.84
C LEU A 132 -16.61 -16.42 -2.55
N ASN A 133 -16.07 -15.27 -2.19
CA ASN A 133 -16.33 -14.01 -2.85
C ASN A 133 -15.05 -13.51 -3.53
N PHE A 134 -15.18 -13.05 -4.77
CA PHE A 134 -14.11 -12.43 -5.54
C PHE A 134 -14.40 -10.94 -5.70
N SER A 135 -13.43 -10.11 -5.34
CA SER A 135 -13.50 -8.67 -5.57
C SER A 135 -12.18 -8.14 -6.09
N ALA A 136 -12.22 -7.03 -6.79
CA ALA A 136 -11.04 -6.37 -7.32
C ALA A 136 -11.09 -4.87 -7.04
N TRP A 137 -9.90 -4.30 -6.92
CA TRP A 137 -9.68 -2.87 -6.89
C TRP A 137 -8.49 -2.53 -7.78
N ALA A 138 -8.65 -1.53 -8.64
CA ALA A 138 -7.60 -1.13 -9.57
C ALA A 138 -7.72 0.36 -9.91
N TYR A 139 -6.61 0.98 -10.29
CA TYR A 139 -6.64 2.32 -10.87
C TYR A 139 -5.54 2.57 -11.90
N VAL A 140 -5.88 3.44 -12.84
CA VAL A 140 -4.94 4.01 -13.81
C VAL A 140 -4.65 5.44 -13.37
N ARG A 141 -3.40 5.86 -13.41
CA ARG A 141 -2.94 7.21 -13.06
C ARG A 141 -2.26 7.86 -14.26
N TYR A 142 -2.61 9.11 -14.56
CA TYR A 142 -1.72 10.05 -15.21
C TYR A 142 -0.99 10.83 -14.13
N LEU A 143 0.32 10.92 -14.22
CA LEU A 143 1.19 11.64 -13.29
C LEU A 143 2.06 12.64 -14.04
N ASN A 144 2.13 13.87 -13.55
CA ASN A 144 3.04 14.90 -14.04
C ASN A 144 3.78 15.55 -12.86
N GLN A 145 5.10 15.40 -12.84
CA GLN A 145 6.02 15.90 -11.83
C GLN A 145 7.03 16.91 -12.40
N GLN A 146 6.83 17.41 -13.62
CA GLN A 146 7.79 18.25 -14.34
C GLN A 146 8.03 19.63 -13.72
N ASP A 147 7.25 20.04 -12.72
CA ASP A 147 7.44 21.29 -11.97
C ASP A 147 8.24 21.10 -10.67
N LEU A 148 8.70 19.90 -10.39
CA LEU A 148 9.59 19.63 -9.27
C LEU A 148 11.01 20.10 -9.59
N ASP A 149 11.78 20.46 -8.56
CA ASP A 149 13.21 20.71 -8.71
C ASP A 149 13.96 19.49 -9.26
N ASP A 150 15.06 19.68 -9.98
CA ASP A 150 15.87 18.60 -10.57
C ASP A 150 16.73 17.87 -9.53
N SER A 151 17.05 18.54 -8.42
CA SER A 151 17.87 17.99 -7.34
C SER A 151 17.54 18.63 -5.99
N TYR A 152 17.94 17.97 -4.92
CA TYR A 152 17.90 18.50 -3.56
C TYR A 152 19.20 18.20 -2.83
N VAL A 153 19.46 18.93 -1.74
CA VAL A 153 20.63 18.69 -0.88
C VAL A 153 20.13 18.05 0.42
N ASP A 154 20.63 16.84 0.73
CA ASP A 154 20.28 16.17 1.96
C ASP A 154 20.92 16.85 3.20
N ALA A 155 20.50 16.45 4.41
CA ALA A 155 20.98 17.03 5.66
C ALA A 155 22.50 16.88 5.88
N PHE A 156 23.16 16.01 5.11
CA PHE A 156 24.61 15.77 5.15
C PHE A 156 25.36 16.49 4.04
N GLY A 157 24.71 17.42 3.33
CA GLY A 157 25.32 18.26 2.30
C GLY A 157 25.55 17.58 0.96
N ARG A 158 24.90 16.43 0.69
CA ARG A 158 25.03 15.69 -0.56
C ARG A 158 23.93 16.09 -1.52
N GLU A 159 24.30 16.42 -2.75
CA GLU A 159 23.35 16.64 -3.83
C GLU A 159 22.75 15.30 -4.31
N ARG A 160 21.43 15.26 -4.45
CA ARG A 160 20.65 14.12 -4.88
C ARG A 160 19.76 14.51 -6.05
N THR A 161 19.74 13.73 -7.10
CA THR A 161 18.85 13.94 -8.26
C THR A 161 17.42 13.52 -7.92
N ILE A 162 16.45 14.27 -8.41
CA ILE A 162 15.04 13.93 -8.35
C ILE A 162 14.61 13.39 -9.72
N ASP A 163 14.16 12.12 -9.75
CA ASP A 163 13.64 11.49 -10.95
C ASP A 163 12.18 11.93 -11.17
N GLN A 164 12.01 12.95 -12.01
CA GLN A 164 10.69 13.47 -12.37
C GLN A 164 9.99 12.54 -13.37
N ARG A 165 8.69 12.41 -13.22
CA ARG A 165 7.87 11.53 -14.05
C ARG A 165 6.77 12.32 -14.75
N ASN A 166 6.50 11.96 -16.00
CA ASN A 166 5.35 12.43 -16.77
C ASN A 166 4.83 11.28 -17.62
N ASP A 167 3.95 10.46 -17.04
CA ASP A 167 3.55 9.19 -17.64
C ASP A 167 2.12 8.76 -17.27
N PHE A 168 1.62 7.76 -18.00
CA PHE A 168 0.43 6.99 -17.66
C PHE A 168 0.84 5.66 -17.02
N GLN A 169 0.17 5.32 -15.91
CA GLN A 169 0.46 4.13 -15.14
C GLN A 169 -0.81 3.32 -14.91
N LEU A 170 -0.77 2.02 -15.16
CA LEU A 170 -1.67 1.08 -14.51
C LEU A 170 -1.08 0.79 -13.13
N ASN A 171 -1.38 1.62 -12.14
CA ASN A 171 -0.57 1.69 -10.94
C ASN A 171 -0.77 0.47 -10.04
N LYS A 172 -2.01 0.05 -9.81
CA LYS A 172 -2.29 -1.13 -8.98
C LYS A 172 -3.48 -1.93 -9.47
N ILE A 173 -3.38 -3.22 -9.28
CA ILE A 173 -4.48 -4.18 -9.36
C ILE A 173 -4.40 -5.05 -8.12
N ASN A 174 -5.44 -5.01 -7.29
CA ASN A 174 -5.59 -5.87 -6.13
C ASN A 174 -6.75 -6.83 -6.39
N LEU A 175 -6.52 -8.12 -6.22
CA LEU A 175 -7.53 -9.17 -6.33
C LEU A 175 -7.72 -9.83 -4.98
N TYR A 176 -8.96 -9.99 -4.54
CA TYR A 176 -9.30 -10.51 -3.24
C TYR A 176 -10.19 -11.74 -3.36
N PHE A 177 -9.83 -12.79 -2.65
CA PHE A 177 -10.56 -14.02 -2.47
C PHE A 177 -10.87 -14.16 -0.98
N LYS A 178 -12.11 -13.96 -0.59
CA LYS A 178 -12.53 -13.92 0.81
C LYS A 178 -13.80 -14.70 1.06
N GLY A 179 -13.92 -15.23 2.25
CA GLY A 179 -15.09 -16.00 2.64
C GLY A 179 -14.92 -16.67 4.00
N TRP A 180 -15.68 -17.71 4.21
CA TRP A 180 -15.61 -18.55 5.39
C TRP A 180 -15.56 -20.03 5.01
N LEU A 181 -15.07 -20.89 5.91
CA LEU A 181 -14.99 -22.34 5.73
C LEU A 181 -15.44 -23.07 7.01
N PHE A 182 -16.25 -24.10 6.86
CA PHE A 182 -16.77 -24.98 7.92
C PHE A 182 -17.68 -24.31 8.94
N ASP A 183 -17.34 -23.13 9.41
CA ASP A 183 -18.07 -22.29 10.35
C ASP A 183 -17.99 -20.84 9.86
N PRO A 184 -19.11 -20.10 9.75
CA PRO A 184 -19.10 -18.69 9.36
C PRO A 184 -18.21 -17.78 10.23
N ALA A 185 -17.88 -18.22 11.44
CA ALA A 185 -16.92 -17.54 12.29
C ALA A 185 -15.46 -17.73 11.82
N PHE A 186 -15.14 -18.81 11.08
CA PHE A 186 -13.80 -19.06 10.55
C PHE A 186 -13.67 -18.46 9.16
N ARG A 187 -12.96 -17.36 9.07
CA ARG A 187 -12.87 -16.51 7.88
C ARG A 187 -11.47 -16.56 7.27
N TYR A 188 -11.41 -16.41 5.96
CA TYR A 188 -10.19 -16.27 5.22
C TYR A 188 -10.26 -15.05 4.29
N ASN A 189 -9.09 -14.45 4.05
CA ASN A 189 -8.90 -13.40 3.06
C ASN A 189 -7.53 -13.58 2.41
N PHE A 190 -7.51 -14.07 1.17
CA PHE A 190 -6.31 -14.18 0.35
C PHE A 190 -6.37 -13.12 -0.73
N TYR A 191 -5.27 -12.46 -0.95
CA TYR A 191 -5.22 -11.41 -1.96
C TYR A 191 -3.87 -11.35 -2.67
N THR A 192 -3.94 -10.92 -3.93
CA THR A 192 -2.77 -10.48 -4.67
C THR A 192 -2.79 -8.96 -4.72
N TRP A 193 -1.64 -8.39 -4.63
CA TRP A 193 -1.44 -6.96 -4.72
C TRP A 193 -0.30 -6.70 -5.69
N THR A 194 -0.58 -5.87 -6.73
CA THR A 194 0.45 -5.45 -7.66
C THR A 194 0.81 -4.00 -7.35
N SER A 195 2.07 -3.67 -7.46
CA SER A 195 2.49 -2.30 -7.62
C SER A 195 3.05 -2.14 -9.01
N ASN A 196 2.69 -1.03 -9.66
CA ASN A 196 3.14 -0.84 -11.01
C ASN A 196 4.60 -0.66 -11.09
N ALA A 197 5.00 -1.34 -12.02
CA ALA A 197 6.19 -1.09 -12.73
C ALA A 197 6.15 0.25 -13.43
N ASN A 198 7.18 1.01 -13.25
CA ASN A 198 7.56 2.05 -14.19
C ASN A 198 7.84 1.42 -15.55
N GLN A 199 7.77 2.23 -16.60
CA GLN A 199 8.10 1.75 -17.95
C GLN A 199 9.47 1.05 -17.95
N GLY A 200 9.43 -0.25 -18.23
CA GLY A 200 10.64 -1.08 -18.31
C GLY A 200 10.96 -1.92 -17.08
N ASP A 201 10.35 -1.63 -15.94
CA ASP A 201 10.53 -2.46 -14.74
C ASP A 201 9.46 -3.57 -14.66
N PRO A 202 9.82 -4.77 -14.21
CA PRO A 202 8.84 -5.82 -14.02
C PRO A 202 7.86 -5.44 -12.92
N ALA A 203 6.57 -5.65 -13.17
CA ALA A 203 5.55 -5.46 -12.14
C ALA A 203 5.84 -6.36 -10.94
N SER A 204 5.84 -5.76 -9.76
CA SER A 204 5.95 -6.53 -8.54
C SER A 204 4.59 -7.05 -8.11
N VAL A 205 4.53 -8.32 -7.77
CA VAL A 205 3.33 -9.01 -7.32
C VAL A 205 3.56 -9.53 -5.91
N VAL A 206 2.75 -9.06 -4.98
CA VAL A 206 2.73 -9.56 -3.60
C VAL A 206 1.55 -10.51 -3.45
N ILE A 207 1.79 -11.70 -2.94
CA ILE A 207 0.75 -12.65 -2.54
C ILE A 207 0.69 -12.60 -1.02
N ALA A 208 -0.50 -12.34 -0.49
CA ALA A 208 -0.73 -12.19 0.94
C ALA A 208 -2.06 -12.80 1.35
N GLY A 209 -2.27 -12.93 2.64
CA GLY A 209 -3.53 -13.41 3.17
C GLY A 209 -3.50 -13.59 4.68
N ASN A 210 -4.68 -13.85 5.20
CA ASN A 210 -4.88 -14.09 6.61
C ASN A 210 -6.09 -14.98 6.86
N LEU A 211 -6.08 -15.56 8.05
CA LEU A 211 -7.17 -16.35 8.61
C LEU A 211 -7.61 -15.69 9.91
N SER A 212 -8.90 -15.71 10.21
CA SER A 212 -9.41 -15.26 11.51
C SER A 212 -10.58 -16.11 11.99
N TYR A 213 -10.79 -16.08 13.31
CA TYR A 213 -11.94 -16.69 13.94
C TYR A 213 -12.63 -15.67 14.86
N GLN A 214 -13.89 -15.39 14.57
CA GLN A 214 -14.71 -14.47 15.35
C GLN A 214 -15.44 -15.22 16.47
N PHE A 215 -14.91 -15.11 17.69
CA PHE A 215 -15.51 -15.72 18.89
C PHE A 215 -16.78 -14.98 19.35
N SER A 216 -16.76 -13.65 19.23
CA SER A 216 -17.86 -12.76 19.55
C SER A 216 -17.69 -11.43 18.81
N PRO A 217 -18.65 -10.49 18.86
CA PRO A 217 -18.44 -9.13 18.33
C PRO A 217 -17.26 -8.40 18.97
N GLU A 218 -16.95 -8.72 20.22
CA GLU A 218 -15.86 -8.11 20.98
C GLU A 218 -14.52 -8.81 20.76
N LEU A 219 -14.48 -9.99 20.14
CA LEU A 219 -13.24 -10.76 19.97
C LEU A 219 -13.19 -11.50 18.62
N ASP A 220 -12.40 -10.99 17.72
CA ASP A 220 -11.90 -11.63 16.50
C ASP A 220 -10.39 -11.84 16.66
N VAL A 221 -9.93 -13.07 16.52
CA VAL A 221 -8.50 -13.41 16.57
C VAL A 221 -8.08 -13.88 15.20
N GLY A 222 -7.01 -13.31 14.67
CA GLY A 222 -6.51 -13.68 13.35
C GLY A 222 -4.99 -13.79 13.29
N MET A 223 -4.54 -14.42 12.20
CA MET A 223 -3.13 -14.63 11.91
C MET A 223 -2.85 -14.52 10.41
N GLY A 224 -1.65 -14.11 10.06
CA GLY A 224 -1.20 -13.91 8.69
C GLY A 224 -0.70 -12.50 8.45
N ILE A 225 -0.76 -12.02 7.20
CA ILE A 225 -0.32 -10.66 6.86
C ILE A 225 -1.47 -9.68 7.16
N GLY A 226 -1.14 -8.65 7.94
CA GLY A 226 -2.05 -7.58 8.31
C GLY A 226 -1.35 -6.23 8.44
N GLY A 227 -2.11 -5.13 8.33
CA GLY A 227 -1.63 -3.79 8.64
C GLY A 227 -1.46 -3.62 10.14
N LEU A 228 -0.31 -3.08 10.55
CA LEU A 228 -0.06 -2.64 11.92
C LEU A 228 -0.92 -1.39 12.20
N PRO A 229 -1.84 -1.40 13.18
CA PRO A 229 -2.82 -0.33 13.35
C PRO A 229 -2.21 0.93 14.01
N GLY A 230 -1.00 1.31 13.62
CA GLY A 230 -0.27 2.45 14.18
C GLY A 230 -0.79 3.81 13.73
N THR A 231 -1.53 3.89 12.62
CA THR A 231 -2.20 5.10 12.13
C THR A 231 -3.62 4.80 11.69
N ARG A 232 -4.42 5.87 11.54
CA ARG A 232 -5.80 5.72 11.04
C ARG A 232 -5.84 5.09 9.65
N SER A 233 -4.91 5.41 8.77
CA SER A 233 -4.85 4.86 7.42
C SER A 233 -4.62 3.34 7.39
N LEU A 234 -4.00 2.76 8.43
CA LEU A 234 -3.68 1.33 8.54
C LEU A 234 -4.68 0.51 9.37
N ARG A 235 -5.61 1.15 10.07
CA ARG A 235 -6.63 0.38 10.82
C ARG A 235 -7.74 -0.22 9.97
N GLY A 236 -7.68 -0.07 8.63
CA GLY A 236 -8.60 -0.68 7.68
C GLY A 236 -9.48 0.31 6.92
N THR A 237 -9.15 1.60 6.89
CA THR A 237 -9.93 2.64 6.19
C THR A 237 -9.80 2.60 4.67
N PHE A 238 -8.76 1.94 4.14
CA PHE A 238 -8.56 1.75 2.69
C PHE A 238 -9.70 0.91 2.08
N PRO A 239 -10.20 1.20 0.90
CA PRO A 239 -9.82 2.29 -0.03
C PRO A 239 -10.66 3.58 0.13
N PHE A 240 -11.35 3.77 1.25
CA PHE A 240 -12.28 4.88 1.48
C PHE A 240 -11.56 6.14 1.93
N TRP A 241 -10.60 6.62 1.11
CA TRP A 241 -9.86 7.85 1.32
C TRP A 241 -10.34 8.94 0.37
N ASN A 242 -10.13 10.22 0.73
CA ASN A 242 -10.38 11.33 -0.19
C ASN A 242 -9.46 11.26 -1.42
N LYS A 243 -8.20 10.90 -1.20
CA LYS A 243 -7.18 10.71 -2.22
C LYS A 243 -7.21 9.26 -2.73
N VAL A 244 -6.91 9.03 -4.03
CA VAL A 244 -6.84 7.67 -4.58
C VAL A 244 -5.49 7.06 -4.27
N ASP A 245 -5.46 6.03 -3.41
CA ASP A 245 -4.26 5.29 -3.02
C ASP A 245 -3.07 6.19 -2.67
N ASN A 246 -3.37 7.27 -2.01
CA ASN A 246 -2.39 8.29 -1.70
C ASN A 246 -2.67 8.87 -0.32
N ARG A 247 -1.66 8.91 0.51
CA ARG A 247 -1.67 9.53 1.84
C ARG A 247 -1.07 10.93 1.76
N THR A 248 -1.06 11.66 2.85
CA THR A 248 -0.20 12.83 3.00
C THR A 248 1.24 12.39 3.28
N ILE A 249 2.23 13.26 3.07
CA ILE A 249 3.63 12.89 3.33
C ILE A 249 3.88 12.56 4.80
N ALA A 250 3.16 13.21 5.75
CA ALA A 250 3.32 12.89 7.16
C ALA A 250 2.76 11.50 7.50
N ASP A 251 1.58 11.13 7.01
CA ASP A 251 1.04 9.78 7.24
C ASP A 251 2.00 8.72 6.64
N GLU A 252 2.53 8.96 5.43
CA GLU A 252 3.50 8.06 4.78
C GLU A 252 4.82 7.94 5.55
N PHE A 253 5.27 9.03 6.17
CA PHE A 253 6.52 9.08 6.92
C PHE A 253 6.42 8.42 8.31
N PHE A 254 5.30 8.61 9.00
CA PHE A 254 5.13 8.11 10.36
C PHE A 254 4.56 6.69 10.44
N ARG A 255 3.77 6.27 9.46
CA ARG A 255 3.07 4.99 9.53
C ARG A 255 4.02 3.78 9.63
N PRO A 256 3.66 2.74 10.40
CA PRO A 256 4.18 1.40 10.17
C PRO A 256 3.59 0.82 8.87
N SER A 257 3.91 -0.43 8.53
CA SER A 257 3.41 -1.07 7.32
C SER A 257 2.64 -2.36 7.61
N TYR A 258 2.74 -3.31 6.70
CA TYR A 258 2.11 -4.62 6.78
C TYR A 258 3.15 -5.66 7.14
N THR A 259 2.82 -6.54 8.10
CA THR A 259 3.70 -7.63 8.54
C THR A 259 2.91 -8.90 8.82
N SER A 260 3.62 -10.02 8.88
CA SER A 260 3.06 -11.28 9.39
C SER A 260 2.97 -11.24 10.91
N GLY A 261 1.85 -11.71 11.44
CA GLY A 261 1.66 -11.71 12.88
C GLY A 261 0.33 -12.28 13.32
N LEU A 262 0.04 -12.06 14.59
CA LEU A 262 -1.20 -12.39 15.26
C LEU A 262 -1.88 -11.11 15.71
N TRP A 263 -3.21 -11.06 15.60
CA TRP A 263 -3.98 -9.93 16.11
C TRP A 263 -5.23 -10.36 16.86
N ALA A 264 -5.68 -9.47 17.72
CA ALA A 264 -7.03 -9.47 18.28
C ALA A 264 -7.71 -8.15 17.97
N ALA A 265 -8.98 -8.19 17.61
CA ALA A 265 -9.78 -7.01 17.30
C ALA A 265 -11.21 -7.21 17.80
N GLY A 266 -11.92 -6.10 18.05
CA GLY A 266 -13.30 -6.19 18.51
C GLY A 266 -13.99 -4.84 18.59
N THR A 267 -15.32 -4.90 18.76
CA THR A 267 -16.18 -3.74 19.01
C THR A 267 -17.02 -4.00 20.23
N PHE A 268 -16.92 -3.12 21.23
CA PHE A 268 -17.77 -3.15 22.41
C PHE A 268 -19.12 -2.47 22.15
N GLU A 269 -20.13 -2.73 23.00
CA GLU A 269 -21.50 -2.24 22.84
C GLU A 269 -21.63 -0.71 22.67
N ASN A 270 -20.70 0.06 23.22
CA ASN A 270 -20.67 1.52 23.11
C ASN A 270 -19.95 2.04 21.84
N ASN A 271 -19.74 1.21 20.83
CA ASN A 271 -19.01 1.51 19.59
C ASN A 271 -17.52 1.89 19.85
N LEU A 272 -16.96 1.41 20.94
CA LEU A 272 -15.52 1.46 21.18
C LEU A 272 -14.88 0.25 20.51
N ASN A 273 -13.97 0.51 19.57
CA ASN A 273 -13.30 -0.49 18.77
C ASN A 273 -11.84 -0.59 19.19
N TYR A 274 -11.27 -1.76 19.06
CA TYR A 274 -9.84 -1.97 19.27
C TYR A 274 -9.24 -2.94 18.25
N ARG A 275 -7.95 -2.82 18.04
CA ARG A 275 -7.11 -3.79 17.35
C ARG A 275 -5.72 -3.77 17.96
N VAL A 276 -5.19 -4.94 18.28
CA VAL A 276 -3.81 -5.13 18.75
C VAL A 276 -3.18 -6.21 17.89
N MET A 277 -1.94 -6.01 17.48
CA MET A 277 -1.20 -6.93 16.63
C MET A 277 0.23 -7.09 17.16
N ILE A 278 0.71 -8.31 17.17
CA ILE A 278 2.11 -8.67 17.38
C ILE A 278 2.62 -9.27 16.08
N GLY A 279 3.71 -8.74 15.56
CA GLY A 279 4.27 -9.13 14.27
C GLY A 279 5.79 -9.21 14.26
N ASN A 280 6.34 -9.65 13.14
CA ASN A 280 7.77 -9.88 13.00
C ASN A 280 8.57 -8.56 13.01
N ASN A 281 8.16 -7.59 12.20
CA ASN A 281 8.85 -6.31 12.01
C ASN A 281 7.87 -5.23 11.52
N LEU A 282 8.31 -4.00 11.36
CA LEU A 282 7.46 -2.89 10.88
C LEU A 282 6.96 -3.08 9.45
N SER A 283 7.72 -3.75 8.60
CA SER A 283 7.36 -3.94 7.20
C SER A 283 7.93 -5.25 6.70
N GLN A 284 7.05 -6.12 6.22
CA GLN A 284 7.45 -7.37 5.57
C GLN A 284 7.36 -7.28 4.04
N VAL A 285 6.58 -6.33 3.52
CA VAL A 285 6.42 -6.17 2.08
C VAL A 285 7.73 -5.67 1.47
N GLY A 286 8.27 -6.40 0.48
CA GLY A 286 9.52 -6.05 -0.22
C GLY A 286 10.80 -6.53 0.47
N ILE A 287 10.69 -7.40 1.47
CA ILE A 287 11.83 -8.16 2.01
C ILE A 287 11.74 -9.62 1.60
N ASN A 288 12.87 -10.27 1.48
CA ASN A 288 12.96 -11.69 1.18
C ASN A 288 12.70 -12.55 2.43
N ALA A 289 12.34 -13.80 2.23
CA ALA A 289 12.05 -14.70 3.35
C ALA A 289 13.25 -14.94 4.29
N ASP A 290 14.47 -14.85 3.79
CA ASP A 290 15.72 -14.94 4.55
C ASP A 290 16.06 -13.65 5.32
N GLN A 291 15.32 -12.57 5.08
CA GLN A 291 15.44 -11.31 5.80
C GLN A 291 14.40 -11.17 6.93
N LEU A 292 13.46 -12.11 7.04
CA LEU A 292 12.49 -12.10 8.13
C LEU A 292 13.19 -12.27 9.47
N ASP A 293 12.78 -11.49 10.44
CA ASP A 293 13.23 -11.66 11.82
C ASP A 293 12.77 -13.01 12.37
N ASP A 294 13.60 -13.65 13.15
CA ASP A 294 13.30 -14.89 13.88
C ASP A 294 12.60 -14.63 15.22
N GLU A 295 12.34 -13.36 15.54
CA GLU A 295 11.64 -12.91 16.74
C GLU A 295 10.36 -12.11 16.37
N LEU A 296 9.38 -12.06 17.29
CA LEU A 296 8.22 -11.20 17.21
C LEU A 296 8.55 -9.82 17.79
N ASN A 297 9.17 -8.97 17.00
CA ASN A 297 9.80 -7.72 17.45
C ASN A 297 8.88 -6.52 17.48
N THR A 298 7.69 -6.64 16.87
CA THR A 298 6.77 -5.52 16.70
C THR A 298 5.47 -5.75 17.46
N ILE A 299 5.05 -4.75 18.22
CA ILE A 299 3.70 -4.65 18.77
C ILE A 299 3.07 -3.33 18.33
N SER A 300 1.84 -3.39 17.83
CA SER A 300 1.06 -2.22 17.43
C SER A 300 -0.37 -2.34 17.90
N GLY A 301 -1.00 -1.21 18.24
CA GLY A 301 -2.37 -1.19 18.70
C GLY A 301 -3.08 0.11 18.40
N ALA A 302 -4.40 0.00 18.28
CA ALA A 302 -5.32 1.11 18.13
C ALA A 302 -6.55 0.91 19.01
N LEU A 303 -7.05 2.01 19.53
CA LEU A 303 -8.36 2.11 20.16
C LEU A 303 -9.07 3.30 19.53
N TRP A 304 -10.30 3.10 19.03
CA TRP A 304 -11.07 4.21 18.45
C TRP A 304 -12.54 4.10 18.80
N TRP A 305 -13.16 5.25 18.92
CA TRP A 305 -14.54 5.39 19.37
C TRP A 305 -15.36 6.18 18.38
N THR A 306 -16.55 5.66 18.04
CA THR A 306 -17.54 6.27 17.16
C THR A 306 -18.88 6.45 17.92
N PRO A 307 -18.99 7.49 18.78
CA PRO A 307 -20.06 7.61 19.76
C PRO A 307 -21.47 7.60 19.17
N GLN A 308 -21.64 8.09 17.94
CA GLN A 308 -22.94 8.13 17.26
C GLN A 308 -23.21 6.88 16.40
N GLY A 309 -22.33 5.89 16.40
CA GLY A 309 -22.43 4.69 15.59
C GLY A 309 -21.55 4.70 14.34
N GLU A 310 -22.09 4.36 13.19
CA GLU A 310 -21.30 4.24 11.94
C GLU A 310 -20.76 5.60 11.48
N TYR A 311 -19.44 5.69 11.34
CA TYR A 311 -18.73 6.85 10.80
C TYR A 311 -18.58 6.77 9.26
N GLY A 312 -19.14 5.76 8.63
CA GLY A 312 -19.01 5.42 7.21
C GLY A 312 -18.23 4.13 6.98
N PRO A 313 -18.17 3.64 5.73
CA PRO A 313 -17.54 2.37 5.42
C PRO A 313 -16.10 2.31 5.94
N ALA A 314 -15.79 1.29 6.74
CA ALA A 314 -14.46 1.08 7.32
C ALA A 314 -13.89 2.28 8.11
N GLY A 315 -14.73 3.24 8.54
CA GLY A 315 -14.27 4.48 9.18
C GLY A 315 -13.51 5.42 8.25
N GLY A 316 -13.73 5.32 6.93
CA GLY A 316 -13.02 6.05 5.89
C GLY A 316 -13.24 7.57 5.93
N TYR A 317 -12.50 8.25 5.06
CA TYR A 317 -12.49 9.71 4.95
C TYR A 317 -13.62 10.21 4.04
N GLY A 318 -14.00 11.49 4.21
CA GLY A 318 -15.04 12.12 3.43
C GLY A 318 -16.45 11.67 3.81
N ASP A 319 -17.44 12.53 3.60
CA ASP A 319 -18.85 12.26 3.89
C ASP A 319 -19.67 11.95 2.63
N PHE A 320 -19.27 10.89 1.91
CA PHE A 320 -19.98 10.41 0.73
C PHE A 320 -21.39 9.92 1.06
N GLU A 321 -21.57 9.36 2.26
CA GLU A 321 -22.84 8.84 2.78
C GLU A 321 -23.85 9.96 3.05
N HIS A 322 -23.37 11.20 3.22
CA HIS A 322 -24.17 12.39 3.48
C HIS A 322 -24.95 12.28 4.78
N HIS A 323 -24.24 12.14 5.90
CA HIS A 323 -24.84 12.01 7.23
C HIS A 323 -25.72 13.22 7.56
N GLU A 324 -27.01 13.02 7.78
CA GLU A 324 -27.94 14.07 8.15
C GLU A 324 -27.68 14.62 9.56
N GLU A 325 -27.24 13.75 10.48
CA GLU A 325 -26.81 14.10 11.83
C GLU A 325 -25.28 14.05 11.94
N PRO A 326 -24.70 14.88 12.80
CA PRO A 326 -23.26 14.87 13.01
C PRO A 326 -22.76 13.52 13.52
N VAL A 327 -21.70 12.98 12.92
CA VAL A 327 -20.98 11.80 13.40
C VAL A 327 -19.52 12.12 13.63
N THR A 328 -18.95 11.55 14.69
CA THR A 328 -17.55 11.77 15.09
C THR A 328 -16.80 10.48 15.28
N THR A 329 -15.50 10.53 15.14
CA THR A 329 -14.58 9.46 15.51
C THR A 329 -13.38 10.04 16.25
N PHE A 330 -12.86 9.30 17.23
CA PHE A 330 -11.65 9.63 17.96
C PHE A 330 -10.82 8.37 18.08
N GLY A 331 -9.52 8.45 17.84
CA GLY A 331 -8.63 7.32 17.89
C GLY A 331 -7.30 7.62 18.55
N VAL A 332 -6.70 6.59 19.13
CA VAL A 332 -5.33 6.58 19.62
C VAL A 332 -4.63 5.35 19.09
N HIS A 333 -3.37 5.49 18.74
CA HIS A 333 -2.54 4.47 18.11
C HIS A 333 -1.19 4.42 18.77
N PHE A 334 -0.58 3.24 18.80
CA PHE A 334 0.81 3.08 19.21
C PHE A 334 1.48 1.98 18.39
N THR A 335 2.79 2.09 18.22
CA THR A 335 3.64 1.04 17.66
C THR A 335 4.99 1.07 18.35
N HIS A 336 5.47 -0.11 18.72
CA HIS A 336 6.83 -0.34 19.19
C HIS A 336 7.44 -1.45 18.35
N SER A 337 8.67 -1.25 17.88
CA SER A 337 9.43 -2.27 17.16
C SER A 337 10.91 -2.17 17.44
N ARG A 338 11.59 -3.31 17.34
CA ARG A 338 13.05 -3.37 17.26
C ARG A 338 13.40 -3.77 15.86
N GLU A 339 14.01 -2.85 15.13
CA GLU A 339 14.36 -3.05 13.73
C GLU A 339 15.85 -3.21 13.56
N ASP A 340 16.25 -4.03 12.63
CA ASP A 340 17.62 -4.10 12.18
C ASP A 340 17.73 -3.88 10.66
N ARG A 341 18.94 -3.72 10.18
CA ARG A 341 19.22 -3.48 8.78
C ARG A 341 18.72 -4.60 7.88
N GLN A 342 18.80 -5.85 8.35
CA GLN A 342 18.44 -7.02 7.56
C GLN A 342 16.94 -7.06 7.30
N THR A 343 16.12 -6.68 8.28
CA THR A 343 14.66 -6.73 8.21
C THR A 343 14.03 -5.53 7.49
N GLN A 344 14.84 -4.57 7.06
CA GLN A 344 14.33 -3.40 6.34
C GLN A 344 14.27 -3.64 4.83
N PRO A 345 13.18 -3.16 4.18
CA PRO A 345 13.07 -3.25 2.73
C PRO A 345 14.17 -2.44 2.04
N GLY A 346 14.59 -2.92 0.87
CA GLY A 346 15.53 -2.19 0.01
C GLY A 346 14.95 -0.89 -0.56
N THR A 347 15.79 -0.10 -1.20
CA THR A 347 15.37 1.18 -1.82
C THR A 347 14.36 0.99 -2.95
N GLU A 348 14.37 -0.16 -3.60
CA GLU A 348 13.47 -0.53 -4.71
C GLU A 348 12.17 -1.20 -4.22
N ALA A 349 12.00 -1.32 -2.90
CA ALA A 349 10.83 -1.98 -2.36
C ALA A 349 9.55 -1.18 -2.60
N ILE A 350 8.51 -1.90 -2.97
CA ILE A 350 7.22 -1.36 -3.30
C ILE A 350 6.49 -1.02 -2.00
N GLU A 351 6.08 0.26 -1.86
CA GLU A 351 5.16 0.70 -0.80
C GLU A 351 5.50 0.22 0.61
N ASN A 352 6.69 0.56 1.07
CA ASN A 352 7.10 0.15 2.40
C ASN A 352 7.31 1.31 3.34
N ALA A 353 6.95 1.10 4.60
CA ALA A 353 7.46 1.91 5.68
C ALA A 353 8.96 1.65 5.80
N GLN A 354 9.74 2.54 5.25
CA GLN A 354 11.19 2.58 5.44
C GLN A 354 11.50 3.59 6.53
N LEU A 355 12.38 3.24 7.46
CA LEU A 355 12.82 4.17 8.49
C LEU A 355 13.76 5.22 7.88
N ARG A 356 13.29 6.46 7.89
CA ARG A 356 13.97 7.63 7.29
C ARG A 356 14.11 8.75 8.29
N LEU A 357 15.14 9.56 8.10
CA LEU A 357 15.23 10.90 8.67
C LEU A 357 14.23 11.83 7.96
N SER A 358 13.96 12.97 8.54
CA SER A 358 12.99 13.94 7.98
C SER A 358 13.45 14.64 6.69
N ASP A 359 14.70 14.48 6.28
CA ASP A 359 15.22 14.83 4.94
C ASP A 359 15.07 13.71 3.90
N GLY A 360 14.57 12.53 4.33
CA GLY A 360 14.40 11.36 3.47
C GLY A 360 15.57 10.37 3.46
N THR A 361 16.68 10.65 4.14
CA THR A 361 17.81 9.74 4.27
C THR A 361 17.38 8.44 4.98
N LEU A 362 17.68 7.28 4.37
CA LEU A 362 17.35 5.97 4.95
C LEU A 362 18.25 5.66 6.15
N LEU A 363 17.67 5.35 7.31
CA LEU A 363 18.40 5.09 8.55
C LEU A 363 19.40 3.93 8.43
N PHE A 364 19.03 2.85 7.75
CA PHE A 364 19.81 1.61 7.66
C PHE A 364 20.64 1.48 6.38
N GLN A 365 20.64 2.50 5.51
CA GLN A 365 21.41 2.45 4.27
C GLN A 365 22.91 2.56 4.57
N PRO A 366 23.76 1.64 4.06
CA PRO A 366 25.19 1.78 4.17
C PRO A 366 25.70 3.10 3.58
N GLY A 367 26.57 3.79 4.31
CA GLY A 367 27.09 5.09 3.87
C GLY A 367 26.06 6.23 3.85
N ALA A 368 24.90 6.04 4.50
CA ALA A 368 23.87 7.07 4.59
C ALA A 368 24.37 8.34 5.28
N PHE A 369 25.23 8.22 6.28
CA PHE A 369 25.72 9.32 7.10
C PHE A 369 27.19 9.66 6.80
N ALA A 370 28.05 8.66 6.72
CA ALA A 370 29.47 8.78 6.40
C ALA A 370 29.91 7.54 5.62
N THR A 371 31.07 7.60 4.98
CA THR A 371 31.57 6.51 4.09
C THR A 371 31.67 5.16 4.81
N ASP A 372 31.95 5.18 6.11
CA ASP A 372 32.13 4.00 6.98
C ASP A 372 31.06 3.91 8.09
N GLY A 373 30.16 4.90 8.16
CA GLY A 373 29.12 4.97 9.18
C GLY A 373 27.87 4.18 8.78
N GLN A 374 27.38 3.32 9.69
CA GLN A 374 26.18 2.53 9.48
C GLN A 374 25.43 2.26 10.78
N VAL A 375 24.11 2.42 10.74
CA VAL A 375 23.20 1.93 11.78
C VAL A 375 22.81 0.49 11.45
N ASN A 376 23.00 -0.42 12.40
CA ASN A 376 22.63 -1.84 12.26
C ASN A 376 21.34 -2.20 12.98
N ARG A 377 21.02 -1.51 14.09
CA ARG A 377 19.79 -1.71 14.88
C ARG A 377 19.27 -0.39 15.40
N ALA A 378 17.94 -0.32 15.57
CA ALA A 378 17.25 0.80 16.20
C ALA A 378 15.98 0.31 16.90
N THR A 379 15.56 1.02 17.92
CA THR A 379 14.24 0.87 18.53
C THR A 379 13.34 1.96 17.99
N TYR A 380 12.23 1.57 17.38
CA TYR A 380 11.18 2.47 16.89
C TYR A 380 10.02 2.52 17.87
N ARG A 381 9.55 3.73 18.18
CA ARG A 381 8.33 3.98 18.95
C ARG A 381 7.52 5.06 18.28
N MET A 382 6.24 4.82 18.08
CA MET A 382 5.34 5.78 17.48
C MET A 382 4.02 5.81 18.25
N MET A 383 3.46 6.98 18.38
CA MET A 383 2.13 7.24 18.91
C MET A 383 1.39 8.19 17.96
N ALA A 384 0.09 7.98 17.78
CA ALA A 384 -0.75 8.92 17.06
C ALA A 384 -2.11 9.08 17.74
N VAL A 385 -2.72 10.24 17.52
CA VAL A 385 -4.11 10.53 17.90
C VAL A 385 -4.85 11.04 16.68
N ASP A 386 -6.04 10.52 16.42
CA ASP A 386 -6.87 10.94 15.29
C ASP A 386 -8.26 11.41 15.74
N GLY A 387 -8.87 12.25 14.93
CA GLY A 387 -10.24 12.69 15.08
C GLY A 387 -10.90 12.98 13.75
N GLY A 388 -12.22 12.84 13.73
CA GLY A 388 -13.00 13.13 12.54
C GLY A 388 -14.42 13.59 12.89
N TYR A 389 -14.94 14.40 11.99
CA TYR A 389 -16.31 14.94 12.04
C TYR A 389 -16.93 14.90 10.64
N LYS A 390 -18.16 14.41 10.53
CA LYS A 390 -18.93 14.41 9.28
C LYS A 390 -20.34 14.91 9.52
N HIS A 391 -20.85 15.71 8.59
CA HIS A 391 -22.23 16.22 8.63
C HIS A 391 -22.61 16.82 7.27
N ARG A 392 -23.72 16.37 6.69
CA ARG A 392 -24.35 16.89 5.46
C ARG A 392 -23.39 17.08 4.30
N GLY A 393 -22.58 16.06 4.06
CA GLY A 393 -21.58 16.05 2.97
C GLY A 393 -20.26 16.75 3.30
N TRP A 394 -20.12 17.37 4.48
CA TRP A 394 -18.86 17.93 4.97
C TRP A 394 -18.11 16.94 5.84
N SER A 395 -16.80 16.92 5.72
CA SER A 395 -15.94 16.16 6.59
C SER A 395 -14.72 16.99 6.99
N LEU A 396 -14.27 16.83 8.23
CA LEU A 396 -13.02 17.34 8.75
C LEU A 396 -12.33 16.22 9.52
N GLU A 397 -11.15 15.86 9.08
CA GLU A 397 -10.39 14.77 9.67
C GLU A 397 -8.95 15.18 9.90
N GLY A 398 -8.38 14.77 11.03
CA GLY A 398 -7.01 15.08 11.39
C GLY A 398 -6.36 13.98 12.20
N GLU A 399 -5.04 13.94 12.15
CA GLU A 399 -4.21 13.03 12.91
C GLU A 399 -2.90 13.72 13.29
N TYR A 400 -2.42 13.49 14.51
CA TYR A 400 -1.15 13.99 15.00
C TYR A 400 -0.27 12.83 15.42
N TYR A 401 1.03 12.91 15.09
CA TYR A 401 2.01 11.85 15.21
C TYR A 401 3.18 12.28 16.10
N TRP A 402 3.71 11.32 16.86
CA TRP A 402 4.99 11.41 17.57
C TRP A 402 5.79 10.15 17.29
N ARG A 403 7.04 10.30 16.88
CA ARG A 403 7.96 9.21 16.60
C ARG A 403 9.28 9.43 17.32
N ALA A 404 9.73 8.43 18.06
CA ALA A 404 11.07 8.37 18.64
C ALA A 404 11.81 7.14 18.11
N MET A 405 13.06 7.31 17.75
CA MET A 405 13.97 6.22 17.40
C MET A 405 15.25 6.39 18.22
N ASP A 406 15.65 5.33 18.93
CA ASP A 406 16.81 5.32 19.81
C ASP A 406 17.47 3.93 19.88
N ASN A 407 18.42 3.75 20.84
CA ASN A 407 19.16 2.51 21.05
C ASN A 407 19.87 2.04 19.77
N PHE A 408 20.48 2.97 19.04
CA PHE A 408 21.18 2.65 17.81
C PHE A 408 22.42 1.79 18.10
N SER A 409 22.53 0.66 17.39
CA SER A 409 23.77 -0.11 17.30
C SER A 409 24.46 0.30 16.00
N THR A 410 25.66 0.86 16.09
CA THR A 410 26.35 1.46 14.95
C THR A 410 27.71 0.83 14.70
N VAL A 411 28.19 0.95 13.47
CA VAL A 411 29.57 0.69 13.05
C VAL A 411 30.09 1.95 12.38
N GLY A 412 31.36 2.30 12.65
CA GLY A 412 31.94 3.55 12.14
C GLY A 412 31.38 4.78 12.82
N ASP A 413 31.63 5.96 12.20
CA ASP A 413 31.17 7.25 12.71
C ASP A 413 29.75 7.54 12.21
N VAL A 414 28.80 7.50 13.13
CA VAL A 414 27.39 7.84 12.86
C VAL A 414 27.03 9.05 13.71
N PRO A 415 26.76 10.22 13.11
CA PRO A 415 26.47 11.46 13.83
C PRO A 415 25.05 11.51 14.44
N VAL A 416 24.27 10.42 14.31
CA VAL A 416 22.88 10.32 14.78
C VAL A 416 22.82 9.30 15.92
N ASN A 417 22.39 9.71 17.10
CA ASN A 417 22.28 8.85 18.27
C ASN A 417 20.85 8.48 18.61
N ASP A 418 19.94 9.38 18.38
CA ASP A 418 18.50 9.27 18.57
C ASP A 418 17.79 10.24 17.65
N LEU A 419 16.49 10.06 17.45
CA LEU A 419 15.65 10.90 16.61
C LEU A 419 14.32 11.11 17.30
N PHE A 420 13.82 12.32 17.28
CA PHE A 420 12.47 12.65 17.68
C PHE A 420 11.80 13.52 16.62
N ASP A 421 10.81 12.97 15.97
CA ASP A 421 10.01 13.68 14.97
C ASP A 421 8.55 13.70 15.42
N HIS A 422 7.85 14.77 15.06
CA HIS A 422 6.40 14.86 15.23
C HIS A 422 5.77 15.56 14.04
N GLY A 423 4.45 15.46 13.90
CA GLY A 423 3.79 16.07 12.76
C GLY A 423 2.29 15.89 12.81
N PHE A 424 1.62 16.41 11.81
CA PHE A 424 0.17 16.29 11.70
C PHE A 424 -0.27 16.21 10.25
N GLN A 425 -1.49 15.69 10.04
CA GLN A 425 -2.25 15.86 8.81
C GLN A 425 -3.64 16.43 9.12
N LEU A 426 -4.18 17.13 8.12
CA LEU A 426 -5.57 17.63 8.11
C LEU A 426 -6.18 17.39 6.73
N GLN A 427 -7.43 16.95 6.70
CA GLN A 427 -8.21 16.76 5.48
C GLN A 427 -9.59 17.36 5.66
N LEU A 428 -10.02 18.15 4.69
CA LEU A 428 -11.34 18.74 4.59
C LEU A 428 -12.01 18.22 3.32
N GLY A 429 -13.23 17.70 3.41
CA GLY A 429 -14.02 17.24 2.28
C GLY A 429 -15.37 17.92 2.22
N SER A 430 -15.92 18.10 1.02
CA SER A 430 -17.28 18.59 0.80
C SER A 430 -17.90 17.92 -0.42
N MET A 431 -19.06 17.30 -0.24
CA MET A 431 -19.88 16.80 -1.34
C MET A 431 -20.61 17.99 -1.98
N LEU A 432 -20.05 18.57 -3.04
CA LEU A 432 -20.66 19.66 -3.81
C LEU A 432 -21.97 19.21 -4.47
N LEU A 433 -22.03 17.97 -4.91
CA LEU A 433 -23.22 17.29 -5.36
C LEU A 433 -23.30 15.95 -4.64
N PRO A 434 -24.35 15.66 -3.85
CA PRO A 434 -24.46 14.43 -3.07
C PRO A 434 -24.16 13.18 -3.91
N ARG A 435 -23.24 12.35 -3.44
CA ARG A 435 -22.79 11.10 -4.06
C ARG A 435 -22.21 11.22 -5.48
N LYS A 436 -22.03 12.44 -6.01
CA LYS A 436 -21.63 12.65 -7.41
C LYS A 436 -20.34 13.45 -7.56
N LEU A 437 -20.19 14.52 -6.81
CA LEU A 437 -19.01 15.39 -6.91
C LEU A 437 -18.56 15.81 -5.51
N GLN A 438 -17.32 15.47 -5.19
CA GLN A 438 -16.65 15.87 -3.96
C GLN A 438 -15.45 16.76 -4.28
N ALA A 439 -15.34 17.88 -3.58
CA ALA A 439 -14.09 18.62 -3.49
C ALA A 439 -13.40 18.30 -2.16
N TYR A 440 -12.07 18.31 -2.14
CA TYR A 440 -11.31 18.15 -0.91
C TYR A 440 -10.03 18.97 -0.93
N ALA A 441 -9.56 19.28 0.27
CA ALA A 441 -8.21 19.77 0.54
C ALA A 441 -7.57 18.86 1.59
N ALA A 442 -6.29 18.59 1.44
CA ALA A 442 -5.52 17.79 2.38
C ALA A 442 -4.11 18.39 2.51
N GLY A 443 -3.55 18.34 3.69
CA GLY A 443 -2.19 18.80 3.89
C GLY A 443 -1.58 18.23 5.15
N SER A 444 -0.27 18.22 5.20
CA SER A 444 0.47 17.73 6.35
C SER A 444 1.79 18.46 6.54
N LYS A 445 2.32 18.34 7.75
CA LYS A 445 3.63 18.88 8.11
C LYS A 445 4.34 17.95 9.09
N ILE A 446 5.62 17.77 8.84
CA ILE A 446 6.55 17.08 9.73
C ILE A 446 7.44 18.13 10.38
N PHE A 447 7.71 17.98 11.66
CA PHE A 447 8.71 18.72 12.43
C PHE A 447 9.77 17.69 12.85
N GLY A 448 10.88 17.67 12.12
CA GLY A 448 11.94 16.71 12.33
C GLY A 448 13.28 17.35 12.54
N GLU A 449 14.22 16.59 13.06
CA GLU A 449 15.56 17.10 13.38
C GLU A 449 16.38 17.43 12.12
N TYR A 450 16.04 16.79 10.98
CA TYR A 450 16.78 16.93 9.72
C TYR A 450 15.95 17.61 8.62
N GLY A 451 14.86 18.28 8.98
CA GLY A 451 14.01 19.03 8.05
C GLY A 451 12.58 19.14 8.53
N ASN A 452 11.85 20.09 7.94
CA ASN A 452 10.45 20.33 8.28
C ASN A 452 9.56 20.26 7.03
N PRO A 453 9.52 19.11 6.33
CA PRO A 453 8.77 18.98 5.08
C PRO A 453 7.26 19.10 5.31
N TRP A 454 6.57 19.53 4.24
CA TRP A 454 5.12 19.66 4.24
C TRP A 454 4.52 19.44 2.85
N ASP A 455 3.25 19.10 2.81
CA ASP A 455 2.47 18.99 1.59
C ASP A 455 1.11 19.69 1.72
N LEU A 456 0.60 20.13 0.56
CA LEU A 456 -0.76 20.65 0.43
C LEU A 456 -1.37 20.16 -0.88
N ALA A 457 -2.53 19.53 -0.80
CA ALA A 457 -3.27 19.03 -1.94
C ALA A 457 -4.67 19.63 -2.02
N VAL A 458 -5.15 19.87 -3.23
CA VAL A 458 -6.56 20.13 -3.54
C VAL A 458 -7.01 19.20 -4.64
N GLY A 459 -8.20 18.64 -4.51
CA GLY A 459 -8.66 17.64 -5.47
C GLY A 459 -10.17 17.59 -5.61
N LEU A 460 -10.56 16.93 -6.70
CA LEU A 460 -11.96 16.65 -7.04
C LEU A 460 -12.12 15.15 -7.25
N ASN A 461 -13.17 14.59 -6.70
CA ASN A 461 -13.65 13.24 -6.96
C ASN A 461 -15.00 13.30 -7.67
N TRP A 462 -15.04 12.74 -8.86
CA TRP A 462 -16.28 12.56 -9.59
C TRP A 462 -16.69 11.09 -9.57
N TYR A 463 -17.91 10.81 -9.15
CA TYR A 463 -18.54 9.49 -9.08
C TYR A 463 -19.67 9.40 -10.12
N PRO A 464 -19.39 8.96 -11.37
CA PRO A 464 -20.34 9.01 -12.48
C PRO A 464 -21.66 8.27 -12.23
N ASN A 465 -21.61 7.16 -11.51
CA ASN A 465 -22.76 6.31 -11.21
C ASN A 465 -23.27 6.45 -9.75
N GLU A 466 -22.89 7.54 -9.06
CA GLU A 466 -23.29 7.85 -7.68
C GLU A 466 -22.97 6.73 -6.67
N ARG A 467 -21.93 5.94 -6.98
CA ARG A 467 -21.40 4.84 -6.16
C ARG A 467 -19.90 5.00 -6.00
N ARG A 468 -19.36 4.56 -4.87
CA ARG A 468 -17.91 4.54 -4.63
C ARG A 468 -17.14 3.52 -5.50
N LEU A 469 -17.84 2.71 -6.28
CA LEU A 469 -17.25 1.65 -7.11
C LEU A 469 -16.46 2.17 -8.32
N PHE A 470 -16.78 3.37 -8.78
CA PHE A 470 -16.10 4.02 -9.88
C PHE A 470 -15.90 5.49 -9.57
N ARG A 471 -14.64 5.92 -9.58
CA ARG A 471 -14.24 7.29 -9.25
C ARG A 471 -13.23 7.81 -10.25
N VAL A 472 -13.43 9.03 -10.72
CA VAL A 472 -12.40 9.82 -11.41
C VAL A 472 -11.93 10.89 -10.44
N ASN A 473 -10.66 10.90 -10.14
CA ASN A 473 -10.02 11.84 -9.24
C ASN A 473 -9.02 12.70 -10.00
N THR A 474 -9.00 13.99 -9.74
CA THR A 474 -7.91 14.88 -10.17
C THR A 474 -7.42 15.64 -8.95
N GLU A 475 -6.11 15.64 -8.73
CA GLU A 475 -5.47 16.30 -7.60
C GLU A 475 -4.27 17.12 -8.07
N MET A 476 -4.17 18.32 -7.54
CA MET A 476 -3.00 19.17 -7.58
C MET A 476 -2.36 19.17 -6.20
N LEU A 477 -1.11 18.75 -6.12
CA LEU A 477 -0.34 18.56 -4.91
C LEU A 477 0.91 19.43 -4.96
N TYR A 478 1.15 20.24 -3.93
CA TYR A 478 2.40 20.93 -3.72
C TYR A 478 3.21 20.20 -2.65
N LEU A 479 4.47 19.93 -2.96
CA LEU A 479 5.46 19.32 -2.07
C LEU A 479 6.50 20.34 -1.66
N ASN A 480 6.94 20.26 -0.42
CA ASN A 480 8.14 20.94 0.06
C ASN A 480 9.04 19.93 0.77
N ASP A 481 10.16 19.59 0.12
CA ASP A 481 11.22 18.72 0.61
C ASP A 481 10.70 17.34 1.06
N SER A 482 9.88 16.66 0.23
CA SER A 482 9.25 15.40 0.62
C SER A 482 10.27 14.37 1.12
N PRO A 483 10.13 13.84 2.36
CA PRO A 483 11.02 12.82 2.91
C PRO A 483 10.71 11.42 2.41
N VAL A 484 9.64 11.27 1.63
CA VAL A 484 9.14 9.99 1.10
C VAL A 484 8.95 10.09 -0.40
N GLY A 485 9.18 8.97 -1.10
CA GLY A 485 8.97 8.86 -2.53
C GLY A 485 9.29 7.45 -2.99
N TYR A 486 8.40 6.87 -3.80
CA TYR A 486 8.57 5.57 -4.49
C TYR A 486 7.57 5.46 -5.64
N ALA A 487 7.70 4.44 -6.46
CA ALA A 487 6.99 4.33 -7.73
C ALA A 487 5.46 4.40 -7.63
N SER A 488 4.87 3.89 -6.55
CA SER A 488 3.41 3.83 -6.40
C SER A 488 2.75 5.12 -5.89
N VAL A 489 3.52 6.07 -5.36
CA VAL A 489 2.99 7.36 -4.88
C VAL A 489 3.27 8.50 -5.85
N PRO A 490 2.50 9.59 -5.81
CA PRO A 490 2.77 10.77 -6.64
C PRO A 490 3.93 11.64 -6.12
N PHE A 491 4.48 11.32 -4.95
CA PHE A 491 5.61 12.05 -4.37
C PHE A 491 6.93 11.63 -5.01
N ALA A 492 7.87 12.55 -5.08
CA ALA A 492 9.27 12.25 -5.31
C ALA A 492 10.07 12.56 -4.03
N LEU A 493 11.05 11.70 -3.70
CA LEU A 493 11.95 11.95 -2.58
C LEU A 493 12.73 13.26 -2.79
N GLY A 494 12.77 14.14 -1.79
CA GLY A 494 13.33 15.48 -1.91
C GLY A 494 12.48 16.42 -2.77
N GLY A 495 11.33 15.98 -3.26
CA GLY A 495 10.49 16.76 -4.17
C GLY A 495 10.04 18.09 -3.56
N ASN A 496 10.28 19.17 -4.32
CA ASN A 496 9.85 20.53 -4.02
C ASN A 496 9.22 21.13 -5.29
N GLY A 497 7.95 21.51 -5.23
CA GLY A 497 7.19 22.02 -6.38
C GLY A 497 5.83 21.37 -6.54
N MET A 498 5.22 21.52 -7.72
CA MET A 498 3.86 21.08 -8.01
C MET A 498 3.83 19.74 -8.72
N VAL A 499 2.88 18.92 -8.32
CA VAL A 499 2.54 17.64 -8.96
C VAL A 499 1.07 17.67 -9.35
N LEU A 500 0.78 17.29 -10.58
CA LEU A 500 -0.59 17.09 -11.06
C LEU A 500 -0.80 15.60 -11.36
N HIS A 501 -1.85 15.02 -10.83
CA HIS A 501 -2.23 13.67 -11.22
C HIS A 501 -3.75 13.48 -11.35
N THR A 502 -4.12 12.57 -12.24
CA THR A 502 -5.50 12.16 -12.45
C THR A 502 -5.59 10.65 -12.39
N ASN A 503 -6.54 10.14 -11.64
CA ASN A 503 -6.74 8.72 -11.42
C ASN A 503 -8.13 8.30 -11.89
N VAL A 504 -8.22 7.15 -12.53
CA VAL A 504 -9.47 6.44 -12.81
C VAL A 504 -9.47 5.18 -11.98
N GLU A 505 -10.29 5.13 -10.96
CA GLU A 505 -10.37 4.05 -9.98
C GLU A 505 -11.63 3.23 -10.19
N LEU A 506 -11.48 1.92 -10.13
CA LEU A 506 -12.55 0.95 -10.22
C LEU A 506 -12.44 -0.06 -9.09
N MET A 507 -13.57 -0.38 -8.46
CA MET A 507 -13.69 -1.49 -7.51
C MET A 507 -14.99 -2.25 -7.72
N PHE A 508 -14.99 -3.52 -7.49
CA PHE A 508 -16.17 -4.37 -7.53
C PHE A 508 -16.06 -5.58 -6.61
#